data_a8cb7fa9959fa52cc53b5c96ba37abc8
#
_entry.id   a8cb7fa9959fa52cc53b5c96ba37abc8
#
_cell.length_a   1.000
_cell.length_b   1.000
_cell.length_c   1.000
_cell.angle_alpha   90.00
_cell.angle_beta   90.00
_cell.angle_gamma   90.00
#
_symmetry.space_group_name_H-M   'P 1'
#
loop_
_entity.id
_entity.type
_entity.pdbx_description
1 polymer ?
#
loop_
_entity_poly.entity_id
_entity_poly.type
_entity_poly.pdbx_seq_one_letter_code
_entity_poly.pdbx_strand_id
1 'polypeptide(L)'
;MSDIEEHRKKIEDVTLEMIKLLKTRTDISKKIGDAKASLGMTVTDEEREDTLRNQVAKLCKEIDLDQSTASKFLNLLLNESVKVQSDNKQTHLSMFLKAKALEEEGKKIIHLEVGEPDFIPPKEVKTALAEVYDKGYGKYGSPKGITELRVALAQRSFESSPKNIMICPGARFAVYLTITALLNPGDEIIVIEPAWPAYKDCALNAGIKVRTIKTTLETKW
;
A
#
# COMPACT_ATOMS: atom_id res chain seq x y z
N MET A 1 -26.10 4.92 34.73
CA MET A 1 -24.62 4.76 34.68
C MET A 1 -24.21 3.28 34.69
N SER A 2 -24.93 2.38 35.38
CA SER A 2 -24.62 0.93 35.40
C SER A 2 -24.74 0.24 34.03
N ASP A 3 -25.71 0.62 33.21
CA ASP A 3 -26.00 0.00 31.92
C ASP A 3 -24.90 0.31 30.88
N ILE A 4 -24.38 1.54 30.88
CA ILE A 4 -23.26 1.94 30.00
C ILE A 4 -21.99 1.18 30.36
N GLU A 5 -21.68 1.04 31.64
CA GLU A 5 -20.50 0.32 32.08
C GLU A 5 -20.59 -1.18 31.77
N GLU A 6 -21.78 -1.78 31.87
CA GLU A 6 -22.00 -3.17 31.47
C GLU A 6 -21.78 -3.37 29.97
N HIS A 7 -22.28 -2.45 29.14
CA HIS A 7 -22.06 -2.52 27.70
C HIS A 7 -20.61 -2.29 27.29
N ARG A 8 -19.91 -1.36 27.98
CA ARG A 8 -18.46 -1.15 27.78
C ARG A 8 -17.67 -2.42 28.08
N LYS A 9 -17.97 -3.07 29.16
CA LYS A 9 -17.33 -4.34 29.54
C LYS A 9 -17.59 -5.43 28.50
N LYS A 10 -18.81 -5.56 28.01
CA LYS A 10 -19.13 -6.53 26.93
C LYS A 10 -18.33 -6.25 25.65
N ILE A 11 -18.19 -4.97 25.25
CA ILE A 11 -17.36 -4.59 24.09
C ILE A 11 -15.89 -4.95 24.34
N GLU A 12 -15.37 -4.68 25.53
CA GLU A 12 -14.01 -5.03 25.93
C GLU A 12 -13.77 -6.54 25.83
N ASP A 13 -14.63 -7.34 26.40
CA ASP A 13 -14.54 -8.81 26.37
C ASP A 13 -14.55 -9.35 24.94
N VAL A 14 -15.48 -8.86 24.09
CA VAL A 14 -15.55 -9.23 22.67
C VAL A 14 -14.27 -8.81 21.94
N THR A 15 -13.74 -7.61 22.21
CA THR A 15 -12.49 -7.13 21.59
C THR A 15 -11.32 -8.03 21.95
N LEU A 16 -11.18 -8.40 23.21
CA LEU A 16 -10.12 -9.31 23.67
C LEU A 16 -10.22 -10.69 23.01
N GLU A 17 -11.44 -11.20 22.83
CA GLU A 17 -11.65 -12.47 22.12
C GLU A 17 -11.27 -12.38 20.64
N MET A 18 -11.61 -11.28 19.96
CA MET A 18 -11.19 -11.04 18.58
C MET A 18 -9.65 -11.04 18.45
N ILE A 19 -8.92 -10.46 19.42
CA ILE A 19 -7.45 -10.45 19.42
C ILE A 19 -6.89 -11.87 19.58
N LYS A 20 -7.49 -12.72 20.44
CA LYS A 20 -7.10 -14.14 20.57
C LYS A 20 -7.31 -14.91 19.26
N LEU A 21 -8.46 -14.70 18.61
CA LEU A 21 -8.77 -15.30 17.32
C LEU A 21 -7.82 -14.83 16.22
N LEU A 22 -7.44 -13.54 16.23
CA LEU A 22 -6.42 -13.01 15.32
C LEU A 22 -5.07 -13.71 15.51
N LYS A 23 -4.63 -13.92 16.76
CA LYS A 23 -3.39 -14.66 17.04
C LYS A 23 -3.46 -16.08 16.48
N THR A 24 -4.54 -16.79 16.73
CA THR A 24 -4.75 -18.16 16.21
C THR A 24 -4.69 -18.19 14.69
N ARG A 25 -5.37 -17.25 14.04
CA ARG A 25 -5.36 -17.12 12.58
C ARG A 25 -3.96 -16.83 12.03
N THR A 26 -3.20 -15.97 12.70
CA THR A 26 -1.81 -15.66 12.33
C THR A 26 -0.90 -16.88 12.39
N ASP A 27 -1.04 -17.69 13.44
CA ASP A 27 -0.26 -18.93 13.60
C ASP A 27 -0.57 -19.97 12.51
N ILE A 28 -1.85 -20.07 12.12
CA ILE A 28 -2.27 -20.93 11.00
C ILE A 28 -1.71 -20.38 9.67
N SER A 29 -1.77 -19.07 9.46
CA SER A 29 -1.22 -18.43 8.26
C SER A 29 0.29 -18.68 8.12
N LYS A 30 1.04 -18.63 9.21
CA LYS A 30 2.47 -18.97 9.19
C LYS A 30 2.72 -20.41 8.75
N LYS A 31 1.98 -21.37 9.31
CA LYS A 31 2.08 -22.78 8.89
C LYS A 31 1.75 -23.00 7.41
N ILE A 32 0.75 -22.26 6.88
CA ILE A 32 0.43 -22.28 5.45
C ILE A 32 1.60 -21.71 4.63
N GLY A 33 2.23 -20.62 5.08
CA GLY A 33 3.40 -20.04 4.44
C GLY A 33 4.57 -21.00 4.35
N ASP A 34 4.88 -21.68 5.45
CA ASP A 34 5.95 -22.69 5.50
C ASP A 34 5.66 -23.87 4.54
N ALA A 35 4.42 -24.35 4.50
CA ALA A 35 4.00 -25.42 3.58
C ALA A 35 4.07 -24.96 2.10
N LYS A 36 3.59 -23.74 1.79
CA LYS A 36 3.68 -23.19 0.43
C LYS A 36 5.12 -23.00 -0.02
N ALA A 37 6.00 -22.53 0.88
CA ALA A 37 7.42 -22.37 0.58
C ALA A 37 8.10 -23.71 0.25
N SER A 38 7.79 -24.78 1.00
CA SER A 38 8.31 -26.12 0.73
C SER A 38 7.83 -26.72 -0.60
N LEU A 39 6.66 -26.31 -1.09
CA LEU A 39 6.06 -26.75 -2.34
C LEU A 39 6.35 -25.82 -3.53
N GLY A 40 7.10 -24.73 -3.33
CA GLY A 40 7.36 -23.73 -4.37
C GLY A 40 6.12 -22.95 -4.81
N MET A 41 5.06 -22.92 -4.01
CA MET A 41 3.80 -22.25 -4.32
C MET A 41 3.87 -20.74 -4.05
N THR A 42 3.05 -19.97 -4.75
CA THR A 42 2.88 -18.54 -4.49
C THR A 42 2.14 -18.31 -3.17
N VAL A 43 2.49 -17.21 -2.45
CA VAL A 43 1.82 -16.84 -1.19
C VAL A 43 0.36 -16.49 -1.43
N THR A 44 0.08 -15.69 -2.46
CA THR A 44 -1.28 -15.28 -2.84
C THR A 44 -1.98 -16.40 -3.61
N ASP A 45 -3.27 -16.59 -3.31
CA ASP A 45 -4.16 -17.55 -3.94
C ASP A 45 -5.49 -16.81 -4.22
N GLU A 46 -5.60 -16.25 -5.43
CA GLU A 46 -6.71 -15.37 -5.80
C GLU A 46 -8.06 -16.11 -5.75
N GLU A 47 -8.10 -17.36 -6.19
CA GLU A 47 -9.33 -18.16 -6.19
C GLU A 47 -9.84 -18.42 -4.76
N ARG A 48 -8.91 -18.72 -3.87
CA ARG A 48 -9.22 -18.93 -2.45
C ARG A 48 -9.68 -17.64 -1.76
N GLU A 49 -9.03 -16.53 -2.07
CA GLU A 49 -9.42 -15.22 -1.53
C GLU A 49 -10.81 -14.82 -2.01
N ASP A 50 -11.13 -15.04 -3.30
CA ASP A 50 -12.44 -14.76 -3.86
C ASP A 50 -13.54 -15.62 -3.21
N THR A 51 -13.26 -16.89 -3.00
CA THR A 51 -14.17 -17.79 -2.29
C THR A 51 -14.47 -17.25 -0.89
N LEU A 52 -13.46 -16.81 -0.15
CA LEU A 52 -13.63 -16.26 1.20
C LEU A 52 -14.39 -14.94 1.19
N ARG A 53 -14.14 -14.05 0.22
CA ARG A 53 -14.89 -12.80 0.05
C ARG A 53 -16.39 -13.06 -0.16
N ASN A 54 -16.70 -14.02 -1.01
CA ASN A 54 -18.11 -14.41 -1.27
C ASN A 54 -18.78 -14.99 -0.02
N GLN A 55 -18.08 -15.81 0.76
CA GLN A 55 -18.57 -16.33 2.03
C GLN A 55 -18.84 -15.22 3.05
N VAL A 56 -17.92 -14.25 3.18
CA VAL A 56 -18.11 -13.11 4.09
C VAL A 56 -19.29 -12.24 3.64
N ALA A 57 -19.41 -11.96 2.34
CA ALA A 57 -20.54 -11.18 1.83
C ALA A 57 -21.91 -11.86 2.09
N LYS A 58 -21.96 -13.19 2.00
CA LYS A 58 -23.17 -13.96 2.37
C LYS A 58 -23.45 -13.87 3.85
N LEU A 59 -22.44 -14.09 4.70
CA LEU A 59 -22.59 -14.00 6.15
C LEU A 59 -23.06 -12.61 6.59
N CYS A 60 -22.54 -11.53 6.00
CA CYS A 60 -22.97 -10.17 6.32
C CYS A 60 -24.47 -9.97 6.14
N LYS A 61 -25.05 -10.55 5.08
CA LYS A 61 -26.49 -10.50 4.84
C LYS A 61 -27.29 -11.30 5.88
N GLU A 62 -26.75 -12.43 6.33
CA GLU A 62 -27.40 -13.30 7.33
C GLU A 62 -27.44 -12.67 8.72
N ILE A 63 -26.40 -11.90 9.10
CA ILE A 63 -26.25 -11.32 10.44
C ILE A 63 -26.51 -9.81 10.49
N ASP A 64 -26.99 -9.22 9.39
CA ASP A 64 -27.24 -7.76 9.24
C ASP A 64 -26.03 -6.90 9.60
N LEU A 65 -24.86 -7.28 9.06
CA LEU A 65 -23.62 -6.51 9.21
C LEU A 65 -23.30 -5.72 7.94
N ASP A 66 -22.86 -4.47 8.09
CA ASP A 66 -22.44 -3.65 6.96
C ASP A 66 -21.30 -4.31 6.19
N GLN A 67 -21.53 -4.57 4.90
CA GLN A 67 -20.59 -5.26 4.01
C GLN A 67 -19.31 -4.47 3.80
N SER A 68 -19.36 -3.13 3.81
CA SER A 68 -18.16 -2.28 3.64
C SER A 68 -17.22 -2.45 4.83
N THR A 69 -17.76 -2.45 6.05
CA THR A 69 -17.00 -2.67 7.29
C THR A 69 -16.39 -4.06 7.32
N ALA A 70 -17.16 -5.09 6.99
CA ALA A 70 -16.68 -6.47 6.93
C ALA A 70 -15.58 -6.66 5.86
N SER A 71 -15.70 -6.01 4.69
CA SER A 71 -14.70 -6.06 3.63
C SER A 71 -13.38 -5.40 4.04
N LYS A 72 -13.43 -4.26 4.72
CA LYS A 72 -12.23 -3.60 5.28
C LYS A 72 -11.51 -4.51 6.29
N PHE A 73 -12.27 -5.12 7.18
CA PHE A 73 -11.72 -6.04 8.17
C PHE A 73 -11.13 -7.29 7.51
N LEU A 74 -11.82 -7.89 6.53
CA LEU A 74 -11.31 -9.03 5.78
C LEU A 74 -10.00 -8.69 5.05
N ASN A 75 -9.92 -7.52 4.40
CA ASN A 75 -8.70 -7.08 3.73
C ASN A 75 -7.53 -6.93 4.71
N LEU A 76 -7.77 -6.38 5.91
CA LEU A 76 -6.76 -6.35 6.97
C LEU A 76 -6.24 -7.76 7.30
N LEU A 77 -7.15 -8.72 7.47
CA LEU A 77 -6.80 -10.11 7.77
C LEU A 77 -6.04 -10.80 6.64
N LEU A 78 -6.40 -10.55 5.38
CA LEU A 78 -5.71 -11.11 4.22
C LEU A 78 -4.30 -10.51 4.08
N ASN A 79 -4.16 -9.19 4.24
CA ASN A 79 -2.88 -8.51 4.20
C ASN A 79 -1.92 -9.02 5.28
N GLU A 80 -2.40 -9.18 6.52
CA GLU A 80 -1.59 -9.76 7.59
C GLU A 80 -1.19 -11.21 7.29
N SER A 81 -2.07 -12.00 6.67
CA SER A 81 -1.73 -13.37 6.25
C SER A 81 -0.64 -13.38 5.18
N VAL A 82 -0.74 -12.52 4.16
CA VAL A 82 0.28 -12.39 3.12
C VAL A 82 1.60 -11.94 3.73
N LYS A 83 1.59 -10.97 4.62
CA LYS A 83 2.78 -10.48 5.32
C LYS A 83 3.47 -11.59 6.10
N VAL A 84 2.75 -12.31 6.95
CA VAL A 84 3.29 -13.41 7.78
C VAL A 84 3.81 -14.57 6.93
N GLN A 85 3.14 -14.90 5.81
CA GLN A 85 3.61 -15.91 4.87
C GLN A 85 4.80 -15.43 4.04
N SER A 86 4.97 -14.12 3.88
CA SER A 86 6.06 -13.48 3.13
C SER A 86 7.27 -13.15 4.01
N ASP A 87 7.21 -13.32 5.33
CA ASP A 87 8.31 -13.00 6.26
C ASP A 87 9.62 -13.74 5.91
N ASN A 88 9.54 -14.81 5.10
CA ASN A 88 10.66 -15.48 4.47
C ASN A 88 11.00 -14.94 3.06
N LYS A 89 10.24 -14.00 2.49
CA LYS A 89 10.54 -13.39 1.17
C LYS A 89 11.30 -12.08 1.37
N GLN A 90 12.44 -12.01 0.72
CA GLN A 90 13.24 -10.78 0.67
C GLN A 90 12.41 -9.68 -0.06
N THR A 91 12.02 -8.65 0.68
CA THR A 91 11.41 -7.43 0.11
C THR A 91 12.51 -6.47 -0.33
N HIS A 92 12.20 -5.48 -1.19
CA HIS A 92 13.16 -4.42 -1.55
C HIS A 92 13.78 -3.77 -0.30
N LEU A 93 12.95 -3.47 0.70
CA LEU A 93 13.43 -2.88 1.95
C LEU A 93 14.35 -3.83 2.74
N SER A 94 14.02 -5.11 2.83
CA SER A 94 14.86 -6.09 3.52
C SER A 94 16.18 -6.32 2.79
N MET A 95 16.20 -6.28 1.45
CA MET A 95 17.43 -6.34 0.65
C MET A 95 18.30 -5.11 0.87
N PHE A 96 17.70 -3.92 0.87
CA PHE A 96 18.41 -2.67 1.16
C PHE A 96 19.04 -2.68 2.57
N LEU A 97 18.28 -3.06 3.60
CA LEU A 97 18.79 -3.16 4.98
C LEU A 97 19.91 -4.19 5.10
N LYS A 98 19.79 -5.32 4.40
CA LYS A 98 20.85 -6.34 4.36
C LYS A 98 22.11 -5.84 3.67
N ALA A 99 21.98 -5.12 2.56
CA ALA A 99 23.10 -4.51 1.87
C ALA A 99 23.83 -3.51 2.78
N LYS A 100 23.10 -2.64 3.45
CA LYS A 100 23.65 -1.70 4.45
C LYS A 100 24.41 -2.39 5.57
N ALA A 101 23.86 -3.44 6.16
CA ALA A 101 24.52 -4.21 7.21
C ALA A 101 25.84 -4.84 6.70
N LEU A 102 25.87 -5.35 5.47
CA LEU A 102 27.07 -5.91 4.87
C LEU A 102 28.13 -4.84 4.60
N GLU A 103 27.73 -3.61 4.22
CA GLU A 103 28.66 -2.48 4.06
C GLU A 103 29.26 -2.08 5.41
N GLU A 104 28.48 -2.05 6.49
CA GLU A 104 28.96 -1.80 7.85
C GLU A 104 29.97 -2.85 8.31
N GLU A 105 29.85 -4.10 7.82
CA GLU A 105 30.86 -5.14 7.98
C GLU A 105 32.10 -4.97 7.09
N GLY A 106 32.17 -3.91 6.29
CA GLY A 106 33.28 -3.62 5.39
C GLY A 106 33.23 -4.34 4.03
N LYS A 107 32.11 -4.97 3.68
CA LYS A 107 31.95 -5.62 2.38
C LYS A 107 31.59 -4.59 1.29
N LYS A 108 32.21 -4.72 0.13
CA LYS A 108 31.86 -3.89 -1.03
C LYS A 108 30.60 -4.44 -1.69
N ILE A 109 29.53 -3.66 -1.68
CA ILE A 109 28.24 -4.00 -2.27
C ILE A 109 27.98 -3.15 -3.53
N ILE A 110 27.40 -3.77 -4.57
CA ILE A 110 26.87 -3.08 -5.73
C ILE A 110 25.35 -3.00 -5.55
N HIS A 111 24.82 -1.81 -5.34
CA HIS A 111 23.41 -1.57 -5.11
C HIS A 111 22.61 -1.58 -6.42
N LEU A 112 21.62 -2.47 -6.54
CA LEU A 112 20.67 -2.54 -7.65
C LEU A 112 19.22 -2.69 -7.15
N GLU A 113 19.02 -2.69 -5.83
CA GLU A 113 17.73 -2.90 -5.18
C GLU A 113 16.85 -1.65 -5.13
N VAL A 114 17.47 -0.46 -5.20
CA VAL A 114 16.78 0.83 -5.24
C VAL A 114 17.26 1.62 -6.45
N GLY A 115 16.32 2.06 -7.27
CA GLY A 115 16.61 2.94 -8.42
C GLY A 115 16.54 4.41 -7.99
N GLU A 116 17.70 5.03 -7.76
CA GLU A 116 17.79 6.45 -7.47
C GLU A 116 18.84 7.11 -8.38
N PRO A 117 18.71 8.44 -8.67
CA PRO A 117 19.69 9.16 -9.45
C PRO A 117 21.05 9.18 -8.77
N ASP A 118 22.11 8.96 -9.54
CA ASP A 118 23.52 9.03 -9.10
C ASP A 118 24.13 10.43 -9.21
N PHE A 119 23.32 11.43 -9.54
CA PHE A 119 23.71 12.83 -9.70
C PHE A 119 22.93 13.74 -8.75
N ILE A 120 23.56 14.85 -8.36
CA ILE A 120 22.94 15.86 -7.50
C ILE A 120 21.97 16.75 -8.30
N PRO A 121 20.94 17.34 -7.66
CA PRO A 121 20.08 18.32 -8.31
C PRO A 121 20.85 19.53 -8.86
N PRO A 122 20.37 20.20 -9.91
CA PRO A 122 20.97 21.43 -10.45
C PRO A 122 21.10 22.51 -9.36
N LYS A 123 22.13 23.37 -9.52
CA LYS A 123 22.41 24.45 -8.55
C LYS A 123 21.26 25.42 -8.37
N GLU A 124 20.46 25.60 -9.41
CA GLU A 124 19.25 26.44 -9.45
C GLU A 124 18.22 25.99 -8.42
N VAL A 125 18.12 24.68 -8.17
CA VAL A 125 17.20 24.13 -7.13
C VAL A 125 17.60 24.63 -5.76
N LYS A 126 18.92 24.63 -5.42
CA LYS A 126 19.43 25.15 -4.15
C LYS A 126 19.13 26.63 -4.00
N THR A 127 19.38 27.42 -5.05
CA THR A 127 19.10 28.85 -5.06
C THR A 127 17.64 29.16 -4.86
N ALA A 128 16.77 28.47 -5.60
CA ALA A 128 15.32 28.65 -5.48
C ALA A 128 14.79 28.27 -4.08
N LEU A 129 15.34 27.21 -3.47
CA LEU A 129 14.99 26.82 -2.09
C LEU A 129 15.37 27.89 -1.07
N ALA A 130 16.58 28.47 -1.19
CA ALA A 130 17.02 29.56 -0.30
C ALA A 130 16.10 30.79 -0.43
N GLU A 131 15.81 31.20 -1.67
CA GLU A 131 14.88 32.32 -1.93
C GLU A 131 13.48 32.10 -1.35
N VAL A 132 12.94 30.89 -1.50
CA VAL A 132 11.62 30.54 -0.97
C VAL A 132 11.61 30.58 0.55
N TYR A 133 12.70 30.10 1.18
CA TYR A 133 12.85 30.17 2.62
C TYR A 133 12.91 31.63 3.12
N ASP A 134 13.73 32.48 2.50
CA ASP A 134 13.87 33.88 2.86
C ASP A 134 12.59 34.69 2.65
N LYS A 135 11.77 34.32 1.65
CA LYS A 135 10.44 34.90 1.42
C LYS A 135 9.36 34.43 2.40
N GLY A 136 9.68 33.52 3.32
CA GLY A 136 8.76 33.07 4.36
C GLY A 136 7.61 32.17 3.89
N TYR A 137 7.81 31.36 2.86
CA TYR A 137 6.81 30.42 2.33
C TYR A 137 6.49 29.23 3.25
N GLY A 138 6.84 29.30 4.54
CA GLY A 138 6.51 28.28 5.55
C GLY A 138 5.08 28.30 6.08
N LYS A 139 4.15 28.99 5.40
CA LYS A 139 2.73 29.09 5.81
C LYS A 139 1.86 28.10 5.04
N TYR A 140 0.67 27.79 5.60
CA TYR A 140 -0.32 26.99 4.93
C TYR A 140 -0.71 27.62 3.57
N GLY A 141 -0.68 26.80 2.53
CA GLY A 141 -1.10 27.16 1.17
C GLY A 141 -2.35 26.41 0.72
N SER A 142 -2.63 26.46 -0.57
CA SER A 142 -3.70 25.67 -1.17
C SER A 142 -3.46 24.17 -1.01
N PRO A 143 -4.47 23.36 -0.60
CA PRO A 143 -4.36 21.90 -0.55
C PRO A 143 -3.98 21.25 -1.88
N LYS A 144 -4.24 21.95 -3.01
CA LYS A 144 -3.85 21.48 -4.35
C LYS A 144 -2.40 21.82 -4.73
N GLY A 145 -1.67 22.52 -3.87
CA GLY A 145 -0.34 23.06 -4.16
C GLY A 145 -0.36 24.50 -4.69
N ILE A 146 0.80 25.12 -4.77
CA ILE A 146 0.94 26.53 -5.19
C ILE A 146 0.50 26.71 -6.65
N THR A 147 -0.16 27.84 -6.90
CA THR A 147 -0.79 28.11 -8.19
C THR A 147 0.21 28.20 -9.32
N GLU A 148 1.36 28.83 -9.08
CA GLU A 148 2.43 29.02 -10.04
C GLU A 148 2.97 27.67 -10.57
N LEU A 149 3.17 26.70 -9.68
CA LEU A 149 3.61 25.36 -10.07
C LEU A 149 2.53 24.64 -10.89
N ARG A 150 1.25 24.76 -10.48
CA ARG A 150 0.15 24.15 -11.24
C ARG A 150 -0.02 24.75 -12.63
N VAL A 151 0.17 26.08 -12.76
CA VAL A 151 0.16 26.76 -14.06
C VAL A 151 1.32 26.29 -14.94
N ALA A 152 2.54 26.23 -14.39
CA ALA A 152 3.71 25.77 -15.13
C ALA A 152 3.56 24.32 -15.62
N LEU A 153 3.01 23.44 -14.78
CA LEU A 153 2.72 22.06 -15.17
C LEU A 153 1.61 21.94 -16.21
N ALA A 154 0.55 22.75 -16.10
CA ALA A 154 -0.54 22.75 -17.08
C ALA A 154 -0.05 23.16 -18.48
N GLN A 155 0.85 24.12 -18.55
CA GLN A 155 1.46 24.57 -19.82
C GLN A 155 2.41 23.53 -20.42
N ARG A 156 3.11 22.75 -19.56
CA ARG A 156 4.09 21.76 -19.99
C ARG A 156 3.49 20.43 -20.38
N SER A 157 2.37 20.06 -19.80
CA SER A 157 1.78 18.72 -19.89
C SER A 157 0.34 18.77 -20.39
N PHE A 158 0.09 18.19 -21.59
CA PHE A 158 -1.22 17.82 -22.11
C PHE A 158 -2.27 18.96 -22.23
N GLU A 159 -1.89 20.20 -22.44
CA GLU A 159 -2.81 21.33 -22.58
C GLU A 159 -3.90 21.37 -21.50
N SER A 160 -3.55 21.00 -20.29
CA SER A 160 -4.48 20.86 -19.17
C SER A 160 -4.75 22.19 -18.47
N SER A 161 -5.90 22.30 -17.82
CA SER A 161 -6.17 23.44 -16.93
C SER A 161 -5.42 23.30 -15.61
N PRO A 162 -4.86 24.38 -15.02
CA PRO A 162 -4.31 24.35 -13.66
C PRO A 162 -5.27 23.84 -12.59
N LYS A 163 -6.59 23.94 -12.85
CA LYS A 163 -7.64 23.42 -11.96
C LYS A 163 -7.64 21.90 -11.86
N ASN A 164 -7.13 21.21 -12.89
CA ASN A 164 -7.08 19.74 -12.97
C ASN A 164 -5.79 19.16 -12.40
N ILE A 165 -4.91 20.02 -11.85
CA ILE A 165 -3.61 19.60 -11.30
C ILE A 165 -3.62 19.70 -9.79
N MET A 166 -3.16 18.64 -9.14
CA MET A 166 -2.87 18.59 -7.71
C MET A 166 -1.40 18.16 -7.51
N ILE A 167 -0.70 18.88 -6.65
CA ILE A 167 0.69 18.57 -6.29
C ILE A 167 0.69 17.62 -5.11
N CYS A 168 1.43 16.53 -5.23
CA CYS A 168 1.55 15.50 -4.20
C CYS A 168 3.01 15.34 -3.76
N PRO A 169 3.28 14.94 -2.51
CA PRO A 169 4.62 14.64 -2.02
C PRO A 169 5.11 13.28 -2.56
N GLY A 170 5.50 13.26 -3.83
CA GLY A 170 6.01 12.10 -4.52
C GLY A 170 4.94 11.21 -5.19
N ALA A 171 5.39 10.44 -6.19
CA ALA A 171 4.52 9.60 -7.02
C ALA A 171 3.79 8.50 -6.24
N ARG A 172 4.42 7.91 -5.23
CA ARG A 172 3.79 6.85 -4.42
C ARG A 172 2.53 7.36 -3.71
N PHE A 173 2.61 8.56 -3.15
CA PHE A 173 1.46 9.17 -2.49
C PHE A 173 0.38 9.57 -3.51
N ALA A 174 0.77 10.05 -4.69
CA ALA A 174 -0.18 10.35 -5.77
C ALA A 174 -0.94 9.10 -6.23
N VAL A 175 -0.26 7.96 -6.38
CA VAL A 175 -0.88 6.66 -6.70
C VAL A 175 -1.89 6.25 -5.61
N TYR A 176 -1.50 6.33 -4.34
CA TYR A 176 -2.38 6.01 -3.23
C TYR A 176 -3.63 6.90 -3.20
N LEU A 177 -3.46 8.22 -3.33
CA LEU A 177 -4.58 9.16 -3.39
C LEU A 177 -5.51 8.88 -4.57
N THR A 178 -4.97 8.58 -5.74
CA THR A 178 -5.76 8.27 -6.94
C THR A 178 -6.62 7.04 -6.70
N ILE A 179 -6.03 5.97 -6.18
CA ILE A 179 -6.74 4.72 -5.89
C ILE A 179 -7.86 4.98 -4.87
N THR A 180 -7.54 5.65 -3.76
CA THR A 180 -8.52 5.89 -2.68
C THR A 180 -9.61 6.88 -3.02
N ALA A 181 -9.37 7.79 -3.97
CA ALA A 181 -10.35 8.77 -4.41
C ALA A 181 -11.32 8.23 -5.48
N LEU A 182 -10.88 7.29 -6.31
CA LEU A 182 -11.64 6.79 -7.45
C LEU A 182 -12.33 5.45 -7.18
N LEU A 183 -11.83 4.66 -6.25
CA LEU A 183 -12.27 3.30 -6.02
C LEU A 183 -12.81 3.12 -4.60
N ASN A 184 -13.77 2.21 -4.47
CA ASN A 184 -14.34 1.79 -3.19
C ASN A 184 -13.78 0.42 -2.79
N PRO A 185 -13.76 0.09 -1.48
CA PRO A 185 -13.41 -1.26 -1.04
C PRO A 185 -14.26 -2.32 -1.74
N GLY A 186 -13.60 -3.28 -2.37
CA GLY A 186 -14.23 -4.32 -3.18
C GLY A 186 -14.15 -4.10 -4.70
N ASP A 187 -13.84 -2.89 -5.15
CA ASP A 187 -13.50 -2.65 -6.56
C ASP A 187 -12.18 -3.35 -6.95
N GLU A 188 -11.93 -3.44 -8.24
CA GLU A 188 -10.75 -4.13 -8.77
C GLU A 188 -9.86 -3.19 -9.59
N ILE A 189 -8.55 -3.40 -9.50
CA ILE A 189 -7.58 -2.82 -10.43
C ILE A 189 -6.82 -3.92 -11.17
N ILE A 190 -6.38 -3.62 -12.38
CA ILE A 190 -5.49 -4.48 -13.16
C ILE A 190 -4.07 -3.91 -13.08
N VAL A 191 -3.12 -4.76 -12.70
CA VAL A 191 -1.69 -4.45 -12.69
C VAL A 191 -0.97 -5.34 -13.69
N ILE A 192 -0.32 -4.74 -14.67
CA ILE A 192 0.49 -5.46 -15.67
C ILE A 192 1.87 -5.71 -15.04
N GLU A 193 2.29 -6.98 -14.96
CA GLU A 193 3.57 -7.38 -14.35
C GLU A 193 4.60 -7.78 -15.41
N PRO A 194 5.90 -7.49 -15.13
CA PRO A 194 6.49 -6.92 -13.92
C PRO A 194 6.16 -5.44 -13.74
N ALA A 195 5.85 -5.05 -12.50
CA ALA A 195 5.41 -3.70 -12.14
C ALA A 195 6.06 -3.23 -10.82
N TRP A 196 6.03 -1.93 -10.60
CA TRP A 196 6.44 -1.37 -9.33
C TRP A 196 5.55 -1.89 -8.20
N PRO A 197 6.13 -2.52 -7.14
CA PRO A 197 5.35 -3.16 -6.07
C PRO A 197 4.34 -2.23 -5.39
N ALA A 198 4.63 -0.92 -5.35
CA ALA A 198 3.77 0.06 -4.71
C ALA A 198 2.35 0.13 -5.31
N TYR A 199 2.12 -0.24 -6.57
CA TYR A 199 0.78 -0.30 -7.13
C TYR A 199 -0.09 -1.30 -6.38
N LYS A 200 0.43 -2.51 -6.15
CA LYS A 200 -0.26 -3.54 -5.37
C LYS A 200 -0.41 -3.13 -3.90
N ASP A 201 0.67 -2.63 -3.28
CA ASP A 201 0.65 -2.22 -1.88
C ASP A 201 -0.41 -1.13 -1.62
N CYS A 202 -0.45 -0.09 -2.49
CA CYS A 202 -1.42 0.98 -2.36
C CYS A 202 -2.86 0.49 -2.51
N ALA A 203 -3.12 -0.40 -3.50
CA ALA A 203 -4.44 -0.96 -3.73
C ALA A 203 -4.92 -1.83 -2.56
N LEU A 204 -4.07 -2.75 -2.10
CA LEU A 204 -4.40 -3.64 -1.00
C LEU A 204 -4.65 -2.86 0.30
N ASN A 205 -3.83 -1.84 0.61
CA ASN A 205 -4.04 -0.98 1.78
C ASN A 205 -5.34 -0.15 1.69
N ALA A 206 -5.78 0.16 0.47
CA ALA A 206 -7.07 0.82 0.24
C ALA A 206 -8.26 -0.16 0.23
N GLY A 207 -8.03 -1.46 0.38
CA GLY A 207 -9.09 -2.49 0.31
C GLY A 207 -9.54 -2.82 -1.10
N ILE A 208 -8.72 -2.50 -2.09
CA ILE A 208 -9.00 -2.72 -3.50
C ILE A 208 -8.40 -4.06 -3.94
N LYS A 209 -9.16 -4.80 -4.74
CA LYS A 209 -8.75 -6.09 -5.28
C LYS A 209 -7.78 -5.90 -6.44
N VAL A 210 -6.69 -6.66 -6.43
CA VAL A 210 -5.67 -6.58 -7.49
C VAL A 210 -5.77 -7.79 -8.40
N ARG A 211 -5.96 -7.56 -9.69
CA ARG A 211 -5.82 -8.56 -10.75
C ARG A 211 -4.50 -8.33 -11.47
N THR A 212 -3.76 -9.38 -11.72
CA THR A 212 -2.45 -9.30 -12.38
C THR A 212 -2.51 -9.87 -13.78
N ILE A 213 -1.95 -9.14 -14.74
CA ILE A 213 -1.64 -9.65 -16.08
C ILE A 213 -0.12 -9.82 -16.13
N LYS A 214 0.33 -11.07 -16.25
CA LYS A 214 1.76 -11.37 -16.40
C LYS A 214 2.17 -11.18 -17.84
N THR A 215 3.25 -10.43 -18.06
CA THR A 215 3.89 -10.28 -19.36
C THR A 215 5.27 -10.90 -19.32
N THR A 216 5.80 -11.25 -20.49
CA THR A 216 7.13 -11.82 -20.67
C THR A 216 7.84 -11.11 -21.82
N LEU A 217 9.14 -11.35 -21.97
CA LEU A 217 9.90 -10.83 -23.11
C LEU A 217 9.33 -11.30 -24.46
N GLU A 218 8.78 -12.51 -24.49
CA GLU A 218 8.16 -13.07 -25.71
C GLU A 218 6.83 -12.37 -26.06
N THR A 219 6.05 -11.95 -25.07
CA THR A 219 4.78 -11.20 -25.30
C THR A 219 5.01 -9.75 -25.67
N LYS A 220 6.27 -9.24 -25.57
CA LYS A 220 6.66 -7.84 -25.84
C LYS A 220 5.85 -6.81 -25.02
N TRP A 221 5.49 -7.18 -23.81
CA TRP A 221 4.70 -6.37 -22.84
C TRP A 221 3.23 -6.20 -23.18
#